data_760f5861799442ec618aecf567db0ef7
#
_entry.id   760f5861799442ec618aecf567db0ef7
#
_cell.length_a   1.000
_cell.length_b   1.000
_cell.length_c   1.000
_cell.angle_alpha   90.00
_cell.angle_beta   90.00
_cell.angle_gamma   90.00
#
_symmetry.space_group_name_H-M   'P 1'
#
loop_
_entity.id
_entity.type
_entity.pdbx_description
1 polymer ?
#
loop_
_entity_poly.entity_id
_entity_poly.type
_entity_poly.pdbx_seq_one_letter_code
_entity_poly.pdbx_strand_id
1 'polypeptide(L)'
;FLELCEFAESVIKRRIEQLEEVAMVDVTGILERQGQIVPDKDKLAMMGLSIGDIESALSSNNVEPGSMTVRDGYYEYNIKFSTLLRTAEDVENIYLRKGDRIVQLKDFCKVSVVPVKEKGVSLSNGKRAVSLAVIKQADENMDKMKQALVGTMTYFQLVYPEIDFSISRNQTELLDYTISNLQQNLSLGFLFICLVAVLFLGDVKSPLVIGLSMVVSIVISFVFFYLCNMSLNIISLAGLILALGMMIDSSIIVTENISQYRERGYSLR
;
A
#
# COMPACT_ATOMS: atom_id res chain seq x y z
N PHE A 1 -1.93 20.06 11.68
CA PHE A 1 -2.30 18.91 10.83
C PHE A 1 -1.81 19.08 9.38
N LEU A 2 -1.88 20.29 8.83
CA LEU A 2 -1.42 20.59 7.47
C LEU A 2 0.08 20.30 7.29
N GLU A 3 0.89 20.71 8.27
CA GLU A 3 2.32 20.39 8.29
C GLU A 3 2.59 18.89 8.37
N LEU A 4 1.77 18.16 9.14
CA LEU A 4 1.85 16.70 9.18
C LEU A 4 1.55 16.07 7.82
N CYS A 5 0.58 16.59 7.06
CA CYS A 5 0.27 16.12 5.72
C CYS A 5 1.45 16.32 4.75
N GLU A 6 2.05 17.51 4.77
CA GLU A 6 3.22 17.83 3.94
C GLU A 6 4.44 16.98 4.32
N PHE A 7 4.66 16.77 5.60
CA PHE A 7 5.72 15.92 6.12
C PHE A 7 5.52 14.46 5.73
N ALA A 8 4.29 13.95 5.86
CA ALA A 8 3.96 12.58 5.46
C ALA A 8 4.22 12.33 3.98
N GLU A 9 3.90 13.29 3.12
CA GLU A 9 4.04 13.17 1.67
C GLU A 9 5.48 13.40 1.19
N SER A 10 6.17 14.41 1.76
CA SER A 10 7.51 14.80 1.33
C SER A 10 8.64 13.98 1.94
N VAL A 11 8.47 13.48 3.17
CA VAL A 11 9.51 12.77 3.92
C VAL A 11 9.16 11.30 4.13
N ILE A 12 8.04 11.01 4.79
CA ILE A 12 7.71 9.65 5.21
C ILE A 12 7.44 8.77 3.99
N LYS A 13 6.54 9.19 3.10
CA LYS A 13 6.22 8.47 1.86
C LYS A 13 7.48 8.17 1.06
N ARG A 14 8.29 9.19 0.78
CA ARG A 14 9.51 9.04 -0.04
C ARG A 14 10.53 8.10 0.59
N ARG A 15 10.65 8.11 1.92
CA ARG A 15 11.56 7.23 2.63
C ARG A 15 11.11 5.78 2.59
N ILE A 16 9.79 5.54 2.70
CA ILE A 16 9.22 4.18 2.59
C ILE A 16 9.31 3.67 1.15
N GLU A 17 9.08 4.52 0.15
CA GLU A 17 9.22 4.16 -1.28
C GLU A 17 10.67 3.83 -1.71
N GLN A 18 11.68 4.19 -0.90
CA GLN A 18 13.08 3.81 -1.15
C GLN A 18 13.41 2.38 -0.70
N LEU A 19 12.50 1.71 0.00
CA LEU A 19 12.69 0.31 0.38
C LEU A 19 12.50 -0.58 -0.86
N GLU A 20 13.42 -1.53 -1.07
CA GLU A 20 13.40 -2.44 -2.23
C GLU A 20 12.12 -3.28 -2.29
N GLU A 21 11.55 -3.59 -1.13
CA GLU A 21 10.36 -4.42 -0.99
C GLU A 21 9.06 -3.66 -1.30
N VAL A 22 9.10 -2.33 -1.45
CA VAL A 22 7.94 -1.46 -1.61
C VAL A 22 7.80 -1.05 -3.08
N ALA A 23 6.63 -1.30 -3.66
CA ALA A 23 6.31 -0.87 -5.02
C ALA A 23 5.86 0.59 -5.06
N MET A 24 4.99 0.98 -4.13
CA MET A 24 4.46 2.34 -4.02
C MET A 24 3.82 2.55 -2.65
N VAL A 25 3.67 3.81 -2.27
CA VAL A 25 2.94 4.22 -1.08
C VAL A 25 1.81 5.15 -1.49
N ASP A 26 0.58 4.77 -1.18
CA ASP A 26 -0.59 5.62 -1.38
C ASP A 26 -0.92 6.33 -0.08
N VAL A 27 -1.18 7.65 -0.16
CA VAL A 27 -1.44 8.50 1.01
C VAL A 27 -2.88 8.99 0.97
N THR A 28 -3.60 8.79 2.06
CA THR A 28 -4.98 9.21 2.20
C THR A 28 -5.20 10.00 3.48
N GLY A 29 -6.25 10.82 3.51
CA GLY A 29 -6.55 11.70 4.64
C GLY A 29 -5.66 12.93 4.72
N ILE A 30 -4.99 13.30 3.62
CA ILE A 30 -4.18 14.51 3.50
C ILE A 30 -5.04 15.73 3.12
N LEU A 31 -4.57 16.88 3.56
CA LEU A 31 -5.05 18.19 3.13
C LEU A 31 -4.00 18.80 2.22
N GLU A 32 -4.36 18.96 0.95
CA GLU A 32 -3.54 19.69 -0.01
C GLU A 32 -3.78 21.19 0.14
N ARG A 33 -2.76 22.00 -0.09
CA ARG A 33 -2.89 23.46 -0.16
C ARG A 33 -3.26 23.87 -1.57
N GLN A 34 -4.17 24.82 -1.69
CA GLN A 34 -4.47 25.48 -2.97
C GLN A 34 -4.37 27.00 -2.82
N GLY A 35 -3.84 27.63 -3.85
CA GLY A 35 -3.92 29.09 -3.99
C GLY A 35 -5.36 29.46 -4.40
N GLN A 36 -6.05 30.23 -3.58
CA GLN A 36 -7.37 30.76 -3.88
C GLN A 36 -7.25 32.22 -4.23
N ILE A 37 -7.71 32.58 -5.44
CA ILE A 37 -7.75 33.97 -5.92
C ILE A 37 -9.22 34.37 -5.97
N VAL A 38 -9.59 35.32 -5.13
CA VAL A 38 -10.97 35.84 -5.07
C VAL A 38 -10.98 37.26 -5.64
N PRO A 39 -11.51 37.45 -6.87
CA PRO A 39 -11.60 38.76 -7.46
C PRO A 39 -12.75 39.57 -6.88
N ASP A 40 -12.54 40.86 -6.74
CA ASP A 40 -13.56 41.84 -6.44
C ASP A 40 -14.34 42.20 -7.72
N LYS A 41 -15.62 41.84 -7.75
CA LYS A 41 -16.45 41.98 -8.95
C LYS A 41 -16.64 43.43 -9.39
N ASP A 42 -16.76 44.35 -8.43
CA ASP A 42 -16.94 45.77 -8.71
C ASP A 42 -15.69 46.39 -9.28
N LYS A 43 -14.54 46.09 -8.72
CA LYS A 43 -13.27 46.54 -9.23
C LYS A 43 -12.94 45.96 -10.60
N LEU A 44 -13.24 44.67 -10.84
CA LEU A 44 -13.08 44.04 -12.17
C LEU A 44 -13.90 44.78 -13.22
N ALA A 45 -15.16 45.06 -12.92
CA ALA A 45 -16.08 45.78 -13.82
C ALA A 45 -15.56 47.20 -14.14
N MET A 46 -15.10 47.95 -13.10
CA MET A 46 -14.50 49.27 -13.26
C MET A 46 -13.25 49.31 -14.12
N MET A 47 -12.48 48.23 -14.07
CA MET A 47 -11.22 48.11 -14.83
C MET A 47 -11.42 47.46 -16.22
N GLY A 48 -12.63 47.01 -16.54
CA GLY A 48 -12.96 46.30 -17.77
C GLY A 48 -12.22 44.95 -17.90
N LEU A 49 -11.87 44.34 -16.76
CA LEU A 49 -11.19 43.05 -16.70
C LEU A 49 -12.20 41.91 -16.58
N SER A 50 -11.84 40.76 -17.15
CA SER A 50 -12.58 39.51 -17.04
C SER A 50 -11.79 38.45 -16.26
N ILE A 51 -12.45 37.38 -15.80
CA ILE A 51 -11.78 36.24 -15.18
C ILE A 51 -10.78 35.61 -16.16
N GLY A 52 -11.10 35.57 -17.46
CA GLY A 52 -10.19 35.08 -18.50
C GLY A 52 -8.90 35.90 -18.64
N ASP A 53 -8.92 37.21 -18.37
CA ASP A 53 -7.71 38.04 -18.32
C ASP A 53 -6.79 37.61 -17.16
N ILE A 54 -7.39 37.24 -16.00
CA ILE A 54 -6.66 36.72 -14.83
C ILE A 54 -6.03 35.36 -15.16
N GLU A 55 -6.80 34.43 -15.71
CA GLU A 55 -6.31 33.10 -16.11
C GLU A 55 -5.16 33.19 -17.12
N SER A 56 -5.29 34.08 -18.09
CA SER A 56 -4.25 34.32 -19.09
C SER A 56 -2.98 34.90 -18.47
N ALA A 57 -3.13 35.82 -17.52
CA ALA A 57 -2.00 36.40 -16.79
C ALA A 57 -1.29 35.38 -15.93
N LEU A 58 -2.02 34.54 -15.21
CA LEU A 58 -1.46 33.45 -14.40
C LEU A 58 -0.68 32.46 -15.28
N SER A 59 -1.28 32.02 -16.37
CA SER A 59 -0.65 31.06 -17.29
C SER A 59 0.62 31.61 -17.94
N SER A 60 0.61 32.89 -18.34
CA SER A 60 1.77 33.52 -18.98
C SER A 60 2.91 33.85 -18.00
N ASN A 61 2.60 34.02 -16.71
CA ASN A 61 3.60 34.29 -15.70
C ASN A 61 4.08 33.05 -14.93
N ASN A 62 3.49 31.87 -15.18
CA ASN A 62 3.90 30.61 -14.58
C ASN A 62 4.63 29.73 -15.59
N VAL A 63 5.73 30.24 -16.11
CA VAL A 63 6.52 29.60 -17.17
C VAL A 63 7.97 29.48 -16.75
N GLU A 64 8.58 28.37 -17.02
CA GLU A 64 10.02 28.16 -16.94
C GLU A 64 10.57 28.08 -18.38
N PRO A 65 10.82 29.22 -19.06
CA PRO A 65 11.50 29.24 -20.34
C PRO A 65 12.91 28.73 -20.09
N GLY A 66 13.32 27.72 -20.85
CA GLY A 66 14.60 27.04 -20.67
C GLY A 66 15.81 27.96 -20.51
N SER A 67 16.97 27.39 -20.24
CA SER A 67 18.21 28.15 -20.13
C SER A 67 18.61 28.76 -21.48
N MET A 68 18.98 30.02 -21.49
CA MET A 68 19.57 30.71 -22.62
C MET A 68 21.07 30.88 -22.39
N THR A 69 21.87 30.50 -23.35
CA THR A 69 23.32 30.71 -23.30
C THR A 69 23.67 32.02 -23.99
N VAL A 70 24.29 32.92 -23.26
CA VAL A 70 24.80 34.20 -23.77
C VAL A 70 26.31 34.14 -23.80
N ARG A 71 26.91 34.41 -24.96
CA ARG A 71 28.37 34.46 -25.14
C ARG A 71 28.83 35.90 -25.21
N ASP A 72 29.75 36.21 -24.30
CA ASP A 72 30.42 37.53 -24.27
C ASP A 72 31.94 37.32 -24.36
N GLY A 73 32.47 37.49 -25.55
CA GLY A 73 33.88 37.22 -25.86
C GLY A 73 34.26 35.73 -25.64
N TYR A 74 35.15 35.48 -24.68
CA TYR A 74 35.60 34.13 -24.30
C TYR A 74 34.76 33.48 -23.21
N TYR A 75 33.77 34.18 -22.66
CA TYR A 75 32.92 33.68 -21.58
C TYR A 75 31.55 33.29 -22.11
N GLU A 76 31.07 32.16 -21.60
CA GLU A 76 29.74 31.63 -21.90
C GLU A 76 28.93 31.60 -20.62
N TYR A 77 27.82 32.32 -20.58
CA TYR A 77 26.94 32.44 -19.42
C TYR A 77 25.64 31.70 -19.70
N ASN A 78 25.31 30.69 -18.83
CA ASN A 78 24.01 30.08 -18.85
C ASN A 78 23.05 30.88 -17.99
N ILE A 79 22.12 31.59 -18.60
CA ILE A 79 21.11 32.38 -17.93
C ILE A 79 19.84 31.52 -17.84
N LYS A 80 19.40 31.20 -16.62
CA LYS A 80 18.16 30.53 -16.37
C LYS A 80 17.10 31.55 -15.95
N PHE A 81 16.04 31.67 -16.73
CA PHE A 81 14.85 32.43 -16.38
C PHE A 81 13.84 31.50 -15.72
N SER A 82 13.31 31.88 -14.56
CA SER A 82 12.23 31.17 -13.90
C SER A 82 11.23 32.19 -13.35
N THR A 83 10.02 32.15 -13.87
CA THR A 83 8.90 32.96 -13.41
C THR A 83 7.84 32.12 -12.69
N LEU A 84 8.26 30.98 -12.11
CA LEU A 84 7.34 30.09 -11.42
C LEU A 84 6.73 30.77 -10.20
N LEU A 85 5.41 30.75 -10.12
CA LEU A 85 4.64 31.26 -8.99
C LEU A 85 4.70 30.22 -7.86
N ARG A 86 5.40 30.56 -6.78
CA ARG A 86 5.61 29.65 -5.65
C ARG A 86 4.88 30.10 -4.39
N THR A 87 4.67 31.39 -4.24
CA THR A 87 4.06 31.98 -3.06
C THR A 87 2.80 32.78 -3.42
N ALA A 88 1.95 33.03 -2.43
CA ALA A 88 0.80 33.91 -2.62
C ALA A 88 1.23 35.32 -3.02
N GLU A 89 2.37 35.79 -2.51
CA GLU A 89 2.95 37.10 -2.83
C GLU A 89 3.41 37.18 -4.29
N ASP A 90 3.95 36.11 -4.85
CA ASP A 90 4.30 36.06 -6.29
C ASP A 90 3.06 36.29 -7.14
N VAL A 91 1.94 35.66 -6.75
CA VAL A 91 0.65 35.79 -7.45
C VAL A 91 0.08 37.19 -7.30
N GLU A 92 0.13 37.77 -6.09
CA GLU A 92 -0.35 39.12 -5.81
C GLU A 92 0.37 40.19 -6.63
N ASN A 93 1.65 40.01 -6.90
CA ASN A 93 2.50 40.95 -7.62
C ASN A 93 2.48 40.79 -9.16
N ILE A 94 1.66 39.86 -9.69
CA ILE A 94 1.49 39.75 -11.15
C ILE A 94 0.89 41.01 -11.73
N TYR A 95 1.50 41.49 -12.82
CA TYR A 95 1.02 42.62 -13.58
C TYR A 95 0.11 42.18 -14.73
N LEU A 96 -1.05 42.83 -14.81
CA LEU A 96 -1.95 42.72 -15.98
C LEU A 96 -1.94 44.00 -16.74
N ARG A 97 -1.83 43.89 -18.08
CA ARG A 97 -1.95 45.01 -18.99
C ARG A 97 -3.30 44.94 -19.73
N LYS A 98 -4.07 46.00 -19.61
CA LYS A 98 -5.32 46.16 -20.38
C LYS A 98 -5.29 47.52 -21.10
N GLY A 99 -5.05 47.50 -22.40
CA GLY A 99 -4.80 48.73 -23.16
C GLY A 99 -3.56 49.46 -22.66
N ASP A 100 -3.71 50.70 -22.26
CA ASP A 100 -2.62 51.54 -21.71
C ASP A 100 -2.48 51.47 -20.20
N ARG A 101 -3.32 50.72 -19.52
CA ARG A 101 -3.27 50.56 -18.06
C ARG A 101 -2.53 49.30 -17.64
N ILE A 102 -1.68 49.42 -16.64
CA ILE A 102 -0.99 48.32 -15.97
C ILE A 102 -1.50 48.32 -14.53
N VAL A 103 -2.03 47.17 -14.10
CA VAL A 103 -2.56 46.97 -12.76
C VAL A 103 -1.96 45.70 -12.14
N GLN A 104 -1.84 45.64 -10.84
CA GLN A 104 -1.40 44.44 -10.13
C GLN A 104 -2.60 43.61 -9.67
N LEU A 105 -2.41 42.28 -9.60
CA LEU A 105 -3.49 41.38 -9.18
C LEU A 105 -4.00 41.73 -7.79
N LYS A 106 -3.15 42.15 -6.85
CA LYS A 106 -3.51 42.56 -5.49
C LYS A 106 -4.46 43.75 -5.43
N ASP A 107 -4.55 44.59 -6.49
CA ASP A 107 -5.38 45.78 -6.48
C ASP A 107 -6.86 45.44 -6.54
N PHE A 108 -7.20 44.28 -7.13
CA PHE A 108 -8.57 43.85 -7.38
C PHE A 108 -8.83 42.36 -7.03
N CYS A 109 -7.84 41.61 -6.58
CA CYS A 109 -7.99 40.23 -6.10
C CYS A 109 -7.43 40.08 -4.70
N LYS A 110 -8.05 39.22 -3.92
CA LYS A 110 -7.48 38.70 -2.67
C LYS A 110 -6.93 37.31 -2.94
N VAL A 111 -5.62 37.16 -2.71
CA VAL A 111 -4.93 35.88 -2.80
C VAL A 111 -4.78 35.28 -1.40
N SER A 112 -5.11 34.01 -1.26
CA SER A 112 -4.95 33.27 0.00
C SER A 112 -4.60 31.84 -0.29
N VAL A 113 -3.81 31.23 0.61
CA VAL A 113 -3.54 29.81 0.58
C VAL A 113 -4.54 29.13 1.53
N VAL A 114 -5.40 28.31 0.98
CA VAL A 114 -6.44 27.59 1.75
C VAL A 114 -6.30 26.09 1.54
N PRO A 115 -6.71 25.26 2.50
CA PRO A 115 -6.78 23.82 2.27
C PRO A 115 -7.82 23.50 1.19
N VAL A 116 -7.54 22.56 0.32
CA VAL A 116 -8.50 21.99 -0.63
C VAL A 116 -9.66 21.36 0.16
N LYS A 117 -10.87 21.44 -0.36
CA LYS A 117 -12.03 20.81 0.27
C LYS A 117 -11.80 19.33 0.48
N GLU A 118 -11.91 18.89 1.73
CA GLU A 118 -11.70 17.50 2.11
C GLU A 118 -12.60 16.54 1.31
N LYS A 119 -12.00 15.53 0.69
CA LYS A 119 -12.73 14.44 0.04
C LYS A 119 -12.97 13.26 0.97
N GLY A 120 -12.23 13.18 2.07
CA GLY A 120 -12.31 12.12 3.07
C GLY A 120 -11.53 12.48 4.32
N VAL A 121 -11.85 11.84 5.43
CA VAL A 121 -11.16 12.03 6.71
C VAL A 121 -10.63 10.68 7.17
N SER A 122 -9.34 10.62 7.48
CA SER A 122 -8.73 9.48 8.16
C SER A 122 -8.64 9.77 9.66
N LEU A 123 -9.12 8.85 10.47
CA LEU A 123 -9.08 8.95 11.93
C LEU A 123 -8.37 7.75 12.52
N SER A 124 -7.50 8.02 13.49
CA SER A 124 -6.88 7.00 14.35
C SER A 124 -7.15 7.37 15.81
N ASN A 125 -7.77 6.45 16.56
CA ASN A 125 -8.15 6.67 17.95
C ASN A 125 -8.94 7.98 18.20
N GLY A 126 -9.83 8.34 17.25
CA GLY A 126 -10.65 9.56 17.31
C GLY A 126 -9.92 10.87 16.99
N LYS A 127 -8.63 10.81 16.66
CA LYS A 127 -7.83 11.95 16.21
C LYS A 127 -7.63 11.91 14.70
N ARG A 128 -7.47 13.08 14.08
CA ARG A 128 -7.10 13.15 12.66
C ARG A 128 -5.73 12.52 12.44
N ALA A 129 -5.65 11.65 11.44
CA ALA A 129 -4.44 10.94 11.07
C ALA A 129 -4.24 10.96 9.55
N VAL A 130 -3.00 10.81 9.13
CA VAL A 130 -2.64 10.52 7.74
C VAL A 130 -2.47 9.01 7.63
N SER A 131 -3.11 8.40 6.64
CA SER A 131 -3.00 6.96 6.40
C SER A 131 -2.13 6.70 5.17
N LEU A 132 -1.12 5.85 5.35
CA LEU A 132 -0.23 5.41 4.28
C LEU A 132 -0.49 3.93 3.99
N ALA A 133 -0.94 3.64 2.78
CA ALA A 133 -1.08 2.27 2.30
C ALA A 133 0.20 1.87 1.57
N VAL A 134 1.00 1.00 2.18
CA VAL A 134 2.26 0.52 1.62
C VAL A 134 1.99 -0.73 0.80
N ILE A 135 2.29 -0.67 -0.48
CA ILE A 135 2.05 -1.75 -1.44
C ILE A 135 3.37 -2.46 -1.73
N LYS A 136 3.36 -3.77 -1.53
CA LYS A 136 4.51 -4.64 -1.71
C LYS A 136 4.89 -4.78 -3.20
N GLN A 137 6.19 -4.83 -3.48
CA GLN A 137 6.70 -5.23 -4.80
C GLN A 137 6.27 -6.67 -5.12
N ALA A 138 5.91 -6.94 -6.38
CA ALA A 138 5.29 -8.21 -6.78
C ALA A 138 6.12 -9.43 -6.40
N ASP A 139 7.43 -9.38 -6.64
CA ASP A 139 8.35 -10.51 -6.48
C ASP A 139 9.00 -10.58 -5.09
N GLU A 140 8.73 -9.60 -4.21
CA GLU A 140 9.33 -9.54 -2.88
C GLU A 140 8.55 -10.33 -1.83
N ASN A 141 9.25 -10.72 -0.76
CA ASN A 141 8.67 -11.44 0.36
C ASN A 141 7.98 -10.47 1.33
N MET A 142 6.75 -10.83 1.76
CA MET A 142 5.97 -10.02 2.69
C MET A 142 6.64 -9.85 4.06
N ASP A 143 7.33 -10.87 4.57
CA ASP A 143 8.03 -10.81 5.86
C ASP A 143 9.23 -9.88 5.81
N LYS A 144 9.97 -9.85 4.70
CA LYS A 144 11.06 -8.87 4.49
C LYS A 144 10.51 -7.46 4.49
N MET A 145 9.43 -7.20 3.76
CA MET A 145 8.78 -5.89 3.75
C MET A 145 8.34 -5.48 5.16
N LYS A 146 7.71 -6.39 5.92
CA LYS A 146 7.31 -6.14 7.32
C LYS A 146 8.51 -5.73 8.18
N GLN A 147 9.61 -6.47 8.11
CA GLN A 147 10.82 -6.16 8.88
C GLN A 147 11.42 -4.80 8.49
N ALA A 148 11.51 -4.50 7.19
CA ALA A 148 12.01 -3.23 6.68
C ALA A 148 11.12 -2.06 7.14
N LEU A 149 9.79 -2.23 7.07
CA LEU A 149 8.83 -1.23 7.56
C LEU A 149 8.91 -1.00 9.06
N VAL A 150 8.96 -2.07 9.87
CA VAL A 150 9.09 -1.96 11.33
C VAL A 150 10.39 -1.24 11.71
N GLY A 151 11.50 -1.57 11.04
CA GLY A 151 12.77 -0.88 11.23
C GLY A 151 12.70 0.61 10.88
N THR A 152 12.07 0.94 9.76
CA THR A 152 11.86 2.33 9.33
C THR A 152 10.93 3.09 10.27
N MET A 153 9.86 2.46 10.76
CA MET A 153 8.97 3.08 11.75
C MET A 153 9.66 3.32 13.10
N THR A 154 10.48 2.37 13.56
CA THR A 154 11.28 2.55 14.78
C THR A 154 12.23 3.74 14.63
N TYR A 155 12.87 3.88 13.49
CA TYR A 155 13.70 5.04 13.18
C TYR A 155 12.90 6.35 13.22
N PHE A 156 11.71 6.39 12.60
CA PHE A 156 10.86 7.59 12.61
C PHE A 156 10.39 7.95 14.02
N GLN A 157 10.02 6.98 14.85
CA GLN A 157 9.63 7.21 16.25
C GLN A 157 10.76 7.82 17.09
N LEU A 158 12.01 7.42 16.82
CA LEU A 158 13.19 8.00 17.50
C LEU A 158 13.49 9.42 17.03
N VAL A 159 13.36 9.69 15.74
CA VAL A 159 13.71 11.00 15.15
C VAL A 159 12.59 12.02 15.34
N TYR A 160 11.33 11.57 15.32
CA TYR A 160 10.13 12.42 15.41
C TYR A 160 9.21 11.96 16.55
N PRO A 161 9.63 12.15 17.81
CA PRO A 161 8.89 11.66 18.97
C PRO A 161 7.52 12.35 19.17
N GLU A 162 7.27 13.47 18.52
CA GLU A 162 5.99 14.19 18.52
C GLU A 162 4.93 13.56 17.62
N ILE A 163 5.33 12.63 16.74
CA ILE A 163 4.42 11.95 15.80
C ILE A 163 4.20 10.51 16.24
N ASP A 164 2.95 10.14 16.43
CA ASP A 164 2.57 8.77 16.78
C ASP A 164 2.38 7.94 15.49
N PHE A 165 3.15 6.86 15.38
CA PHE A 165 3.09 5.93 14.26
C PHE A 165 2.47 4.62 14.69
N SER A 166 1.46 4.14 13.97
CA SER A 166 0.83 2.86 14.24
C SER A 166 0.53 2.09 12.95
N ILE A 167 0.61 0.77 13.02
CA ILE A 167 0.18 -0.11 11.94
C ILE A 167 -1.26 -0.53 12.23
N SER A 168 -2.21 -0.06 11.41
CA SER A 168 -3.64 -0.35 11.59
C SER A 168 -4.09 -1.62 10.88
N ARG A 169 -3.44 -1.97 9.78
CA ARG A 169 -3.80 -3.14 8.96
C ARG A 169 -2.55 -3.87 8.50
N ASN A 170 -2.32 -5.03 9.10
CA ASN A 170 -1.19 -5.89 8.77
C ASN A 170 -1.68 -7.15 8.04
N GLN A 171 -1.44 -7.20 6.74
CA GLN A 171 -1.83 -8.36 5.90
C GLN A 171 -1.01 -9.62 6.24
N THR A 172 0.18 -9.47 6.83
CA THR A 172 1.01 -10.63 7.25
C THR A 172 0.38 -11.37 8.41
N GLU A 173 -0.29 -10.69 9.33
CA GLU A 173 -0.99 -11.34 10.45
C GLU A 173 -2.09 -12.30 9.98
N LEU A 174 -2.79 -11.92 8.90
CA LEU A 174 -3.81 -12.78 8.33
C LEU A 174 -3.20 -14.03 7.69
N LEU A 175 -2.03 -13.90 7.06
CA LEU A 175 -1.29 -15.04 6.50
C LEU A 175 -0.76 -15.95 7.62
N ASP A 176 -0.13 -15.39 8.65
CA ASP A 176 0.38 -16.11 9.83
C ASP A 176 -0.74 -16.86 10.55
N TYR A 177 -1.90 -16.20 10.72
CA TYR A 177 -3.09 -16.81 11.29
C TYR A 177 -3.60 -17.99 10.46
N THR A 178 -3.60 -17.86 9.14
CA THR A 178 -4.04 -18.93 8.22
C THR A 178 -3.09 -20.12 8.27
N ILE A 179 -1.77 -19.88 8.31
CA ILE A 179 -0.76 -20.94 8.44
C ILE A 179 -0.90 -21.65 9.80
N SER A 180 -1.06 -20.88 10.87
CA SER A 180 -1.25 -21.43 12.22
C SER A 180 -2.52 -22.29 12.31
N ASN A 181 -3.64 -21.81 11.75
CA ASN A 181 -4.87 -22.57 11.64
C ASN A 181 -4.71 -23.87 10.84
N LEU A 182 -3.97 -23.82 9.73
CA LEU A 182 -3.67 -25.01 8.94
C LEU A 182 -2.94 -26.04 9.79
N GLN A 183 -1.89 -25.63 10.49
CA GLN A 183 -1.11 -26.50 11.36
C GLN A 183 -1.95 -27.07 12.51
N GLN A 184 -2.79 -26.25 13.14
CA GLN A 184 -3.67 -26.67 14.23
C GLN A 184 -4.73 -27.67 13.72
N ASN A 185 -5.37 -27.39 12.59
CA ASN A 185 -6.38 -28.27 12.01
C ASN A 185 -5.79 -29.61 11.55
N LEU A 186 -4.58 -29.61 11.01
CA LEU A 186 -3.86 -30.84 10.68
C LEU A 186 -3.56 -31.68 11.92
N SER A 187 -3.04 -31.06 12.98
CA SER A 187 -2.70 -31.74 14.22
C SER A 187 -3.94 -32.29 14.91
N LEU A 188 -5.00 -31.48 14.98
CA LEU A 188 -6.28 -31.88 15.57
C LEU A 188 -6.98 -32.98 14.78
N GLY A 189 -7.01 -32.84 13.43
CA GLY A 189 -7.57 -33.84 12.53
C GLY A 189 -6.84 -35.18 12.65
N PHE A 190 -5.51 -35.16 12.68
CA PHE A 190 -4.71 -36.36 12.91
C PHE A 190 -5.03 -37.03 14.27
N LEU A 191 -5.13 -36.23 15.33
CA LEU A 191 -5.49 -36.74 16.66
C LEU A 191 -6.87 -37.42 16.68
N PHE A 192 -7.87 -36.78 16.04
CA PHE A 192 -9.20 -37.39 15.93
C PHE A 192 -9.21 -38.67 15.09
N ILE A 193 -8.47 -38.72 13.98
CA ILE A 193 -8.32 -39.92 13.17
C ILE A 193 -7.71 -41.05 13.99
N CYS A 194 -6.65 -40.79 14.75
CA CYS A 194 -6.04 -41.75 15.64
C CYS A 194 -7.05 -42.28 16.69
N LEU A 195 -7.81 -41.37 17.30
CA LEU A 195 -8.80 -41.73 18.33
C LEU A 195 -9.91 -42.59 17.76
N VAL A 196 -10.49 -42.21 16.62
CA VAL A 196 -11.55 -42.98 15.97
C VAL A 196 -11.07 -44.37 15.49
N ALA A 197 -9.89 -44.42 14.89
CA ALA A 197 -9.34 -45.68 14.42
C ALA A 197 -8.98 -46.65 15.57
N VAL A 198 -8.46 -46.13 16.68
CA VAL A 198 -8.23 -46.98 17.88
C VAL A 198 -9.56 -47.51 18.47
N LEU A 199 -10.61 -46.69 18.49
CA LEU A 199 -11.90 -47.05 19.02
C LEU A 199 -12.66 -48.08 18.16
N PHE A 200 -12.59 -47.94 16.83
CA PHE A 200 -13.38 -48.74 15.91
C PHE A 200 -12.61 -49.91 15.28
N LEU A 201 -11.33 -49.74 14.98
CA LEU A 201 -10.51 -50.74 14.28
C LEU A 201 -9.61 -51.53 15.23
N GLY A 202 -9.39 -51.04 16.47
CA GLY A 202 -8.49 -51.68 17.45
C GLY A 202 -7.03 -51.78 16.98
N ASP A 203 -6.66 -51.07 15.93
CA ASP A 203 -5.31 -51.12 15.32
C ASP A 203 -4.71 -49.67 15.28
N VAL A 204 -3.47 -49.55 15.71
CA VAL A 204 -2.73 -48.27 15.70
C VAL A 204 -1.97 -48.06 14.39
N LYS A 205 -1.80 -49.13 13.57
CA LYS A 205 -1.02 -49.05 12.34
C LYS A 205 -1.77 -48.30 11.22
N SER A 206 -3.07 -48.48 11.13
CA SER A 206 -3.92 -47.81 10.12
C SER A 206 -3.90 -46.29 10.23
N PRO A 207 -4.11 -45.70 11.43
CA PRO A 207 -3.96 -44.23 11.60
C PRO A 207 -2.57 -43.72 11.26
N LEU A 208 -1.54 -44.46 11.58
CA LEU A 208 -0.15 -44.05 11.30
C LEU A 208 0.13 -43.99 9.79
N VAL A 209 -0.42 -44.93 9.02
CA VAL A 209 -0.32 -44.92 7.55
C VAL A 209 -1.10 -43.75 6.96
N ILE A 210 -2.31 -43.44 7.46
CA ILE A 210 -3.11 -42.29 7.04
C ILE A 210 -2.35 -41.01 7.33
N GLY A 211 -1.83 -40.84 8.55
CA GLY A 211 -1.05 -39.65 8.94
C GLY A 211 0.21 -39.45 8.10
N LEU A 212 0.92 -40.52 7.81
CA LEU A 212 2.10 -40.46 6.95
C LEU A 212 1.73 -40.05 5.52
N SER A 213 0.63 -40.61 4.97
CA SER A 213 0.13 -40.25 3.63
C SER A 213 -0.23 -38.77 3.55
N MET A 214 -0.82 -38.19 4.61
CA MET A 214 -1.13 -36.76 4.68
C MET A 214 0.14 -35.89 4.59
N VAL A 215 1.15 -36.19 5.39
CA VAL A 215 2.43 -35.43 5.37
C VAL A 215 3.08 -35.50 3.99
N VAL A 216 3.17 -36.70 3.41
CA VAL A 216 3.74 -36.90 2.08
C VAL A 216 2.95 -36.12 1.01
N SER A 217 1.63 -36.12 1.06
CA SER A 217 0.79 -35.41 0.09
C SER A 217 0.94 -33.88 0.20
N ILE A 218 1.11 -33.35 1.43
CA ILE A 218 1.39 -31.93 1.66
C ILE A 218 2.73 -31.56 1.03
N VAL A 219 3.76 -32.34 1.29
CA VAL A 219 5.11 -32.10 0.72
C VAL A 219 5.06 -32.14 -0.82
N ILE A 220 4.36 -33.11 -1.40
CA ILE A 220 4.17 -33.20 -2.85
C ILE A 220 3.43 -31.96 -3.37
N SER A 221 2.38 -31.51 -2.69
CA SER A 221 1.63 -30.30 -3.08
C SER A 221 2.53 -29.04 -3.07
N PHE A 222 3.38 -28.88 -2.08
CA PHE A 222 4.34 -27.77 -2.05
C PHE A 222 5.40 -27.87 -3.15
N VAL A 223 5.86 -29.07 -3.49
CA VAL A 223 6.76 -29.28 -4.64
C VAL A 223 6.06 -28.84 -5.94
N PHE A 224 4.78 -29.19 -6.14
CA PHE A 224 4.02 -28.73 -7.29
C PHE A 224 3.81 -27.21 -7.29
N PHE A 225 3.52 -26.60 -6.15
CA PHE A 225 3.44 -25.14 -6.04
C PHE A 225 4.74 -24.47 -6.49
N TYR A 226 5.86 -25.01 -6.03
CA TYR A 226 7.18 -24.51 -6.42
C TYR A 226 7.45 -24.68 -7.94
N LEU A 227 7.18 -25.88 -8.51
CA LEU A 227 7.40 -26.14 -9.93
C LEU A 227 6.48 -25.29 -10.84
N CYS A 228 5.27 -25.00 -10.39
CA CYS A 228 4.30 -24.17 -11.12
C CYS A 228 4.45 -22.68 -10.84
N ASN A 229 5.46 -22.25 -10.07
CA ASN A 229 5.64 -20.85 -9.64
C ASN A 229 4.40 -20.26 -8.95
N MET A 230 3.65 -21.09 -8.23
CA MET A 230 2.49 -20.63 -7.48
C MET A 230 2.91 -20.02 -6.17
N SER A 231 2.44 -18.80 -5.89
CA SER A 231 2.68 -18.14 -4.61
C SER A 231 1.85 -18.77 -3.48
N LEU A 232 2.46 -18.88 -2.30
CA LEU A 232 1.74 -19.21 -1.07
C LEU A 232 0.94 -17.98 -0.63
N ASN A 233 -0.37 -18.06 -0.77
CA ASN A 233 -1.31 -17.02 -0.37
C ASN A 233 -2.53 -17.66 0.31
N ILE A 234 -3.43 -16.83 0.86
CA ILE A 234 -4.61 -17.29 1.58
C ILE A 234 -5.48 -18.21 0.73
N ILE A 235 -5.59 -17.96 -0.57
CA ILE A 235 -6.43 -18.77 -1.48
C ILE A 235 -5.81 -20.15 -1.71
N SER A 236 -4.50 -20.21 -1.99
CA SER A 236 -3.78 -21.46 -2.18
C SER A 236 -3.77 -22.33 -0.92
N LEU A 237 -3.60 -21.69 0.26
CA LEU A 237 -3.67 -22.39 1.54
C LEU A 237 -5.08 -22.87 1.88
N ALA A 238 -6.12 -22.08 1.60
CA ALA A 238 -7.51 -22.51 1.76
C ALA A 238 -7.84 -23.71 0.86
N GLY A 239 -7.39 -23.69 -0.39
CA GLY A 239 -7.51 -24.82 -1.31
C GLY A 239 -6.79 -26.08 -0.79
N LEU A 240 -5.60 -25.91 -0.21
CA LEU A 240 -4.85 -27.02 0.39
C LEU A 240 -5.59 -27.62 1.59
N ILE A 241 -6.16 -26.79 2.47
CA ILE A 241 -6.96 -27.25 3.64
C ILE A 241 -8.16 -28.08 3.17
N LEU A 242 -8.88 -27.60 2.14
CA LEU A 242 -10.02 -28.32 1.59
C LEU A 242 -9.60 -29.66 0.97
N ALA A 243 -8.52 -29.67 0.18
CA ALA A 243 -7.98 -30.87 -0.43
C ALA A 243 -7.54 -31.92 0.61
N LEU A 244 -6.95 -31.46 1.72
CA LEU A 244 -6.56 -32.34 2.83
C LEU A 244 -7.76 -33.03 3.47
N GLY A 245 -8.89 -32.33 3.67
CA GLY A 245 -10.12 -32.93 4.16
C GLY A 245 -10.61 -34.07 3.26
N MET A 246 -10.68 -33.84 1.96
CA MET A 246 -11.09 -34.85 0.97
C MET A 246 -10.11 -36.03 0.91
N MET A 247 -8.82 -35.79 1.06
CA MET A 247 -7.79 -36.82 1.04
C MET A 247 -7.85 -37.72 2.29
N ILE A 248 -8.17 -37.18 3.44
CA ILE A 248 -8.35 -37.91 4.71
C ILE A 248 -9.49 -38.95 4.50
N ASP A 249 -10.63 -38.52 4.00
CA ASP A 249 -11.78 -39.39 3.78
C ASP A 249 -11.43 -40.54 2.79
N SER A 250 -10.75 -40.21 1.70
CA SER A 250 -10.31 -41.22 0.72
C SER A 250 -9.32 -42.21 1.34
N SER A 251 -8.41 -41.75 2.16
CA SER A 251 -7.41 -42.59 2.85
C SER A 251 -8.06 -43.53 3.87
N ILE A 252 -9.07 -43.05 4.60
CA ILE A 252 -9.85 -43.88 5.53
C ILE A 252 -10.55 -45.01 4.79
N ILE A 253 -11.28 -44.72 3.69
CA ILE A 253 -11.98 -45.70 2.91
C ILE A 253 -11.04 -46.81 2.36
N VAL A 254 -9.89 -46.38 1.83
CA VAL A 254 -8.89 -47.34 1.30
C VAL A 254 -8.34 -48.22 2.42
N THR A 255 -8.01 -47.64 3.57
CA THR A 255 -7.45 -48.39 4.69
C THR A 255 -8.46 -49.35 5.29
N GLU A 256 -9.74 -48.96 5.38
CA GLU A 256 -10.82 -49.80 5.85
C GLU A 256 -11.06 -50.98 4.88
N ASN A 257 -11.09 -50.73 3.58
CA ASN A 257 -11.18 -51.80 2.58
C ASN A 257 -10.02 -52.81 2.70
N ILE A 258 -8.79 -52.32 2.85
CA ILE A 258 -7.63 -53.20 3.03
C ILE A 258 -7.81 -54.07 4.29
N SER A 259 -8.26 -53.50 5.40
CA SER A 259 -8.55 -54.23 6.65
C SER A 259 -9.61 -55.31 6.44
N GLN A 260 -10.73 -54.98 5.79
CA GLN A 260 -11.82 -55.93 5.49
C GLN A 260 -11.36 -57.09 4.60
N TYR A 261 -10.58 -56.84 3.55
CA TYR A 261 -10.03 -57.88 2.70
C TYR A 261 -9.07 -58.77 3.46
N ARG A 262 -8.27 -58.19 4.35
CA ARG A 262 -7.34 -58.97 5.19
C ARG A 262 -8.09 -59.88 6.18
N GLU A 263 -9.16 -59.43 6.80
CA GLU A 263 -9.99 -60.22 7.69
C GLU A 263 -10.68 -61.38 6.93
N ARG A 264 -10.98 -61.20 5.65
CA ARG A 264 -11.54 -62.28 4.77
C ARG A 264 -10.47 -63.27 4.28
N GLY A 265 -9.22 -63.16 4.73
CA GLY A 265 -8.15 -64.10 4.41
C GLY A 265 -7.42 -63.87 3.08
N TYR A 266 -7.64 -62.74 2.44
CA TYR A 266 -6.89 -62.42 1.20
C TYR A 266 -5.45 -62.03 1.51
N SER A 267 -4.51 -62.63 0.78
CA SER A 267 -3.08 -62.32 0.91
C SER A 267 -2.76 -61.00 0.23
N LEU A 268 -1.93 -60.16 0.91
CA LEU A 268 -1.33 -59.00 0.30
C LEU A 268 -0.36 -59.44 -0.81
N ARG A 269 -0.74 -59.29 -2.06
CA ARG A 269 0.13 -59.37 -3.24
C ARG A 269 0.04 -58.12 -4.04
#